data_6432ffd91e0f31f6934df340b0ac4fc1
#
_entry.id   6432ffd91e0f31f6934df340b0ac4fc1
#
_cell.length_a   1.000
_cell.length_b   1.000
_cell.length_c   1.000
_cell.angle_alpha   90.00
_cell.angle_beta   90.00
_cell.angle_gamma   90.00
#
_symmetry.space_group_name_H-M   'P 1'
#
loop_
_entity.id
_entity.type
_entity.pdbx_description
1 polymer ?
#
loop_
_entity_poly.entity_id
_entity_poly.type
_entity_poly.pdbx_seq_one_letter_code
_entity_poly.pdbx_strand_id
1 'polypeptide(L)'
;LVAAIILILNAGIVLANDYLREKVGELIIQFFDDNVHIRSSKEIADSEETFRQMHLGYVPEGYHILYETENPTTMYDVYYEGANDNYITFMQGFKENVDVHITYDGTGRKKVQVNGKELYMIKDGNITSYYYEDGEYLITLSGTEKESELIKMLKSLK
;
A
#
# COMPACT_ATOMS: atom_id res chain seq x y z
N LEU A 1 -28.19 8.24 9.16
CA LEU A 1 -28.08 9.69 9.38
C LEU A 1 -27.09 10.03 10.51
N VAL A 2 -27.14 9.32 11.65
CA VAL A 2 -26.24 9.55 12.81
C VAL A 2 -24.78 9.23 12.47
N ALA A 3 -24.49 8.16 11.71
CA ALA A 3 -23.13 7.79 11.30
C ALA A 3 -22.49 8.84 10.37
N ALA A 4 -23.26 9.42 9.47
CA ALA A 4 -22.77 10.49 8.58
C ALA A 4 -22.44 11.77 9.36
N ILE A 5 -23.19 12.11 10.39
CA ILE A 5 -22.94 13.28 11.26
C ILE A 5 -21.65 13.08 12.07
N ILE A 6 -21.40 11.86 12.57
CA ILE A 6 -20.17 11.55 13.33
C ILE A 6 -18.93 11.64 12.41
N LEU A 7 -19.03 11.20 11.17
CA LEU A 7 -17.93 11.32 10.18
C LEU A 7 -17.65 12.79 9.83
N ILE A 8 -18.66 13.61 9.67
CA ILE A 8 -18.51 15.06 9.37
C ILE A 8 -17.92 15.79 10.58
N LEU A 9 -18.33 15.46 11.81
CA LEU A 9 -17.78 16.07 13.02
C LEU A 9 -16.30 15.70 13.22
N ASN A 10 -15.92 14.44 12.97
CA ASN A 10 -14.52 14.02 13.07
C ASN A 10 -13.65 14.66 11.97
N ALA A 11 -14.13 14.76 10.74
CA ALA A 11 -13.44 15.48 9.67
C ALA A 11 -13.30 16.97 9.97
N GLY A 12 -14.33 17.61 10.53
CA GLY A 12 -14.29 19.02 10.95
C GLY A 12 -13.29 19.29 12.09
N ILE A 13 -13.15 18.38 13.04
CA ILE A 13 -12.20 18.51 14.16
C ILE A 13 -10.76 18.36 13.64
N VAL A 14 -10.49 17.41 12.72
CA VAL A 14 -9.17 17.20 12.11
C VAL A 14 -8.77 18.42 11.26
N LEU A 15 -9.70 19.02 10.51
CA LEU A 15 -9.44 20.21 9.70
C LEU A 15 -9.23 21.48 10.53
N ALA A 16 -9.72 21.53 11.77
CA ALA A 16 -9.62 22.71 12.64
C ALA A 16 -8.37 22.71 13.54
N ASN A 17 -7.62 21.62 13.61
CA ASN A 17 -6.48 21.49 14.50
C ASN A 17 -5.20 21.20 13.72
N ASP A 18 -4.34 22.22 13.55
CA ASP A 18 -3.07 22.10 12.81
C ASP A 18 -2.14 21.00 13.36
N TYR A 19 -2.16 20.77 14.67
CA TYR A 19 -1.40 19.67 15.30
C TYR A 19 -1.92 18.28 14.89
N LEU A 20 -3.23 18.11 14.77
CA LEU A 20 -3.82 16.87 14.27
C LEU A 20 -3.61 16.73 12.75
N ARG A 21 -3.61 17.85 12.01
CA ARG A 21 -3.22 17.87 10.60
C ARG A 21 -1.80 17.37 10.37
N GLU A 22 -0.85 17.80 11.19
CA GLU A 22 0.55 17.38 11.09
C GLU A 22 0.75 15.90 11.44
N LYS A 23 -0.06 15.34 12.36
CA LYS A 23 -0.02 13.92 12.74
C LYS A 23 -0.87 12.98 11.89
N VAL A 24 -1.97 13.46 11.33
CA VAL A 24 -2.83 12.70 10.37
C VAL A 24 -2.28 12.83 8.95
N GLY A 25 -1.24 13.63 8.77
CA GLY A 25 -0.70 14.15 7.53
C GLY A 25 0.00 13.16 6.62
N GLU A 26 -0.24 11.82 6.72
CA GLU A 26 0.56 10.94 5.88
C GLU A 26 -0.27 10.20 4.85
N LEU A 27 -1.21 9.37 5.25
CA LEU A 27 -2.12 8.71 4.32
C LEU A 27 -3.55 8.68 4.88
N ILE A 28 -4.51 8.95 4.01
CA ILE A 28 -5.93 8.75 4.30
C ILE A 28 -6.33 7.42 3.67
N ILE A 29 -6.55 6.41 4.50
CA ILE A 29 -7.08 5.12 4.07
C ILE A 29 -8.57 5.09 4.37
N GLN A 30 -9.39 5.20 3.33
CA GLN A 30 -10.84 5.15 3.42
C GLN A 30 -11.33 3.78 2.99
N PHE A 31 -12.03 3.11 3.90
CA PHE A 31 -12.63 1.81 3.63
C PHE A 31 -14.12 1.99 3.34
N PHE A 32 -14.56 1.51 2.20
CA PHE A 32 -15.95 1.37 1.81
C PHE A 32 -16.33 -0.12 1.81
N ASP A 33 -17.59 -0.45 1.58
CA ASP A 33 -18.05 -1.84 1.62
C ASP A 33 -17.39 -2.72 0.54
N ASP A 34 -17.08 -2.14 -0.61
CA ASP A 34 -16.57 -2.81 -1.80
C ASP A 34 -15.24 -2.28 -2.33
N ASN A 35 -14.67 -1.26 -1.67
CA ASN A 35 -13.39 -0.69 -2.11
C ASN A 35 -12.60 -0.05 -0.97
N VAL A 36 -11.30 0.15 -1.23
CA VAL A 36 -10.39 0.94 -0.39
C VAL A 36 -9.79 2.03 -1.24
N HIS A 37 -9.82 3.25 -0.73
CA HIS A 37 -9.13 4.38 -1.32
C HIS A 37 -7.98 4.82 -0.42
N ILE A 38 -6.77 4.78 -0.94
CA ILE A 38 -5.54 5.22 -0.28
C ILE A 38 -5.04 6.44 -1.02
N ARG A 39 -5.02 7.60 -0.35
CA ARG A 39 -4.55 8.85 -0.96
C ARG A 39 -3.69 9.64 0.00
N SER A 40 -2.81 10.46 -0.54
CA SER A 40 -2.10 11.47 0.24
C SER A 40 -3.07 12.53 0.77
N SER A 41 -2.80 13.00 1.97
CA SER A 41 -3.47 14.18 2.54
C SER A 41 -2.75 15.49 2.21
N LYS A 42 -1.53 15.41 1.69
CA LYS A 42 -0.73 16.56 1.27
C LYS A 42 -0.94 16.84 -0.21
N GLU A 43 -0.99 18.11 -0.59
CA GLU A 43 -0.80 18.49 -1.99
C GLU A 43 0.63 18.14 -2.39
N ILE A 44 0.81 17.70 -3.65
CA ILE A 44 2.10 17.33 -4.22
C ILE A 44 3.06 18.51 -4.02
N ALA A 45 3.92 18.43 -3.02
CA ALA A 45 5.05 19.32 -2.92
C ALA A 45 6.16 18.76 -3.81
N ASP A 46 6.87 19.63 -4.53
CA ASP A 46 8.14 19.25 -5.16
C ASP A 46 9.12 18.88 -4.03
N SER A 47 9.11 17.62 -3.61
CA SER A 47 10.06 17.14 -2.63
C SER A 47 11.42 17.04 -3.30
N GLU A 48 12.43 17.76 -2.76
CA GLU A 48 13.82 17.61 -3.17
C GLU A 48 14.42 16.25 -2.69
N GLU A 49 13.58 15.37 -2.15
CA GLU A 49 14.01 14.09 -1.57
C GLU A 49 14.38 13.09 -2.65
N THR A 50 15.55 12.52 -2.50
CA THR A 50 16.05 11.48 -3.39
C THR A 50 15.31 10.17 -3.12
N PHE A 51 14.64 9.62 -4.13
CA PHE A 51 13.98 8.33 -4.06
C PHE A 51 14.99 7.23 -3.70
N ARG A 52 14.76 6.54 -2.58
CA ARG A 52 15.57 5.42 -2.13
C ARG A 52 14.86 4.12 -2.45
N GLN A 53 15.25 3.48 -3.54
CA GLN A 53 14.68 2.23 -4.00
C GLN A 53 14.91 1.09 -2.99
N MET A 54 13.85 0.37 -2.68
CA MET A 54 13.88 -0.87 -1.89
C MET A 54 13.83 -2.08 -2.80
N HIS A 55 14.46 -3.16 -2.37
CA HIS A 55 14.52 -4.40 -3.14
C HIS A 55 14.02 -5.58 -2.31
N LEU A 56 13.30 -6.49 -2.97
CA LEU A 56 12.94 -7.77 -2.38
C LEU A 56 14.16 -8.69 -2.36
N GLY A 57 14.56 -9.13 -1.18
CA GLY A 57 15.67 -10.08 -1.00
C GLY A 57 15.29 -11.53 -1.25
N TYR A 58 13.99 -11.80 -1.41
CA TYR A 58 13.43 -13.11 -1.71
C TYR A 58 12.26 -12.99 -2.69
N VAL A 59 12.26 -13.84 -3.69
CA VAL A 59 11.15 -14.06 -4.63
C VAL A 59 10.93 -15.57 -4.72
N PRO A 60 9.70 -16.09 -4.73
CA PRO A 60 9.44 -17.53 -4.84
C PRO A 60 10.04 -18.12 -6.11
N GLU A 61 10.44 -19.38 -6.04
CA GLU A 61 10.96 -20.12 -7.19
C GLU A 61 9.90 -20.21 -8.31
N GLY A 62 10.36 -20.07 -9.56
CA GLY A 62 9.49 -20.12 -10.73
C GLY A 62 8.93 -18.77 -11.17
N TYR A 63 9.19 -17.70 -10.42
CA TYR A 63 8.87 -16.35 -10.84
C TYR A 63 10.06 -15.68 -11.54
N HIS A 64 9.78 -14.89 -12.56
CA HIS A 64 10.76 -14.05 -13.25
C HIS A 64 10.21 -12.63 -13.43
N ILE A 65 11.10 -11.66 -13.55
CA ILE A 65 10.70 -10.26 -13.77
C ILE A 65 10.21 -10.13 -15.22
N LEU A 66 8.95 -9.71 -15.38
CA LEU A 66 8.37 -9.35 -16.67
C LEU A 66 8.56 -7.85 -16.94
N TYR A 67 8.44 -7.04 -15.89
CA TYR A 67 8.59 -5.60 -15.94
C TYR A 67 9.25 -5.09 -14.65
N GLU A 68 10.10 -4.08 -14.77
CA GLU A 68 10.69 -3.35 -13.66
C GLU A 68 10.89 -1.89 -14.08
N THR A 69 10.58 -0.94 -13.20
CA THR A 69 10.82 0.48 -13.44
C THR A 69 12.30 0.77 -13.50
N GLU A 70 12.77 1.29 -14.62
CA GLU A 70 14.16 1.77 -14.77
C GLU A 70 14.30 3.19 -14.18
N ASN A 71 15.36 3.42 -13.38
CA ASN A 71 15.69 4.73 -12.79
C ASN A 71 14.53 5.41 -12.07
N PRO A 72 13.95 4.79 -11.04
CA PRO A 72 12.78 5.34 -10.33
C PRO A 72 13.14 6.65 -9.61
N THR A 73 12.29 7.67 -9.78
CA THR A 73 12.42 8.96 -9.11
C THR A 73 11.32 9.24 -8.10
N THR A 74 10.15 8.67 -8.30
CA THR A 74 8.97 8.87 -7.43
C THR A 74 8.26 7.55 -7.11
N MET A 75 8.33 6.58 -8.02
CA MET A 75 7.68 5.29 -7.89
C MET A 75 8.55 4.20 -8.52
N TYR A 76 8.63 3.06 -7.86
CA TYR A 76 9.30 1.85 -8.30
C TYR A 76 8.31 0.69 -8.31
N ASP A 77 8.13 0.08 -9.47
CA ASP A 77 7.25 -1.04 -9.70
C ASP A 77 8.02 -2.22 -10.26
N VAL A 78 7.72 -3.41 -9.77
CA VAL A 78 8.18 -4.67 -10.34
C VAL A 78 7.01 -5.61 -10.52
N TYR A 79 6.90 -6.18 -11.70
CA TYR A 79 5.95 -7.23 -12.02
C TYR A 79 6.68 -8.55 -12.22
N TYR A 80 6.35 -9.54 -11.44
CA TYR A 80 6.84 -10.90 -11.56
C TYR A 80 5.77 -11.80 -12.16
N GLU A 81 6.12 -12.56 -13.17
CA GLU A 81 5.28 -13.58 -13.79
C GLU A 81 5.73 -14.96 -13.34
N GLY A 82 4.78 -15.80 -12.97
CA GLY A 82 4.95 -17.21 -12.62
C GLY A 82 4.24 -18.14 -13.60
N ALA A 83 4.23 -19.43 -13.32
CA ALA A 83 3.50 -20.40 -14.12
C ALA A 83 1.98 -20.29 -13.92
N ASN A 84 1.18 -20.69 -14.93
CA ASN A 84 -0.30 -20.76 -14.89
C ASN A 84 -0.96 -19.40 -14.58
N ASP A 85 -0.50 -18.33 -15.21
CA ASP A 85 -1.00 -16.96 -15.04
C ASP A 85 -0.86 -16.42 -13.60
N ASN A 86 0.00 -17.04 -12.78
CA ASN A 86 0.34 -16.49 -11.49
C ASN A 86 1.22 -15.24 -11.65
N TYR A 87 0.99 -14.27 -10.79
CA TYR A 87 1.78 -13.04 -10.79
C TYR A 87 1.99 -12.49 -9.38
N ILE A 88 3.00 -11.66 -9.25
CA ILE A 88 3.27 -10.84 -8.07
C ILE A 88 3.65 -9.44 -8.54
N THR A 89 3.08 -8.42 -7.91
CA THR A 89 3.45 -7.02 -8.12
C THR A 89 4.00 -6.43 -6.83
N PHE A 90 5.11 -5.75 -6.93
CA PHE A 90 5.69 -4.94 -5.84
C PHE A 90 5.70 -3.49 -6.29
N MET A 91 5.19 -2.60 -5.47
CA MET A 91 5.23 -1.15 -5.71
C MET A 91 5.74 -0.43 -4.46
N GLN A 92 6.59 0.55 -4.69
CA GLN A 92 7.04 1.54 -3.72
C GLN A 92 6.83 2.93 -4.32
N GLY A 93 6.13 3.79 -3.63
CA GLY A 93 5.94 5.19 -4.07
C GLY A 93 6.00 6.14 -2.90
N PHE A 94 6.36 7.41 -3.13
CA PHE A 94 6.21 8.43 -2.10
C PHE A 94 4.74 8.57 -1.71
N LYS A 95 4.47 8.60 -0.40
CA LYS A 95 3.09 8.69 0.14
C LYS A 95 2.35 9.91 -0.40
N GLU A 96 3.03 11.02 -0.60
CA GLU A 96 2.44 12.26 -1.11
C GLU A 96 1.92 12.16 -2.56
N ASN A 97 2.43 11.18 -3.33
CA ASN A 97 2.04 10.96 -4.72
C ASN A 97 1.05 9.79 -4.89
N VAL A 98 0.54 9.25 -3.78
CA VAL A 98 -0.31 8.06 -3.83
C VAL A 98 -1.78 8.43 -4.00
N ASP A 99 -2.41 7.82 -5.00
CA ASP A 99 -3.86 7.78 -5.18
C ASP A 99 -4.23 6.39 -5.72
N VAL A 100 -4.52 5.45 -4.81
CA VAL A 100 -4.77 4.05 -5.14
C VAL A 100 -6.19 3.66 -4.75
N HIS A 101 -6.93 3.14 -5.71
CA HIS A 101 -8.23 2.52 -5.53
C HIS A 101 -8.11 1.00 -5.63
N ILE A 102 -8.63 0.31 -4.62
CA ILE A 102 -8.65 -1.15 -4.56
C ILE A 102 -10.08 -1.60 -4.42
N THR A 103 -10.59 -2.33 -5.40
CA THR A 103 -11.89 -2.98 -5.32
C THR A 103 -11.74 -4.36 -4.68
N TYR A 104 -12.65 -4.76 -3.79
CA TYR A 104 -12.69 -6.09 -3.17
C TYR A 104 -14.14 -6.43 -2.75
N ASP A 105 -14.40 -7.69 -2.42
CA ASP A 105 -15.76 -8.19 -2.10
C ASP A 105 -16.28 -7.79 -0.70
N GLY A 106 -15.56 -6.98 0.03
CA GLY A 106 -15.91 -6.49 1.36
C GLY A 106 -15.55 -7.44 2.52
N THR A 107 -15.14 -8.68 2.25
CA THR A 107 -14.99 -9.72 3.30
C THR A 107 -13.55 -10.02 3.70
N GLY A 108 -12.59 -9.83 2.80
CA GLY A 108 -11.21 -10.30 2.94
C GLY A 108 -10.22 -9.33 3.59
N ARG A 109 -10.68 -8.40 4.44
CA ARG A 109 -9.81 -7.37 5.03
C ARG A 109 -9.37 -7.70 6.46
N LYS A 110 -8.09 -7.58 6.75
CA LYS A 110 -7.56 -7.66 8.13
C LYS A 110 -6.25 -6.88 8.28
N LYS A 111 -5.89 -6.57 9.54
CA LYS A 111 -4.55 -6.09 9.90
C LYS A 111 -3.67 -7.27 10.26
N VAL A 112 -2.43 -7.25 9.81
CA VAL A 112 -1.42 -8.26 10.10
C VAL A 112 -0.11 -7.61 10.55
N GLN A 113 0.71 -8.34 11.31
CA GLN A 113 2.01 -7.85 11.77
C GLN A 113 3.14 -8.58 11.01
N VAL A 114 4.03 -7.82 10.39
CA VAL A 114 5.21 -8.33 9.70
C VAL A 114 6.43 -7.49 10.10
N ASN A 115 7.47 -8.11 10.63
CA ASN A 115 8.69 -7.43 11.10
C ASN A 115 8.42 -6.24 12.07
N GLY A 116 7.38 -6.37 12.92
CA GLY A 116 6.97 -5.31 13.86
C GLY A 116 6.19 -4.16 13.24
N LYS A 117 5.91 -4.18 11.94
CA LYS A 117 5.07 -3.20 11.25
C LYS A 117 3.65 -3.73 11.09
N GLU A 118 2.65 -2.86 11.28
CA GLU A 118 1.25 -3.18 11.01
C GLU A 118 0.96 -2.96 9.52
N LEU A 119 0.43 -3.98 8.86
CA LEU A 119 0.05 -3.97 7.46
C LEU A 119 -1.45 -4.16 7.32
N TYR A 120 -2.05 -3.52 6.34
CA TYR A 120 -3.39 -3.89 5.87
C TYR A 120 -3.26 -5.00 4.84
N MET A 121 -4.01 -6.06 5.04
CA MET A 121 -4.16 -7.15 4.08
C MET A 121 -5.56 -7.12 3.51
N ILE A 122 -5.67 -7.21 2.20
CA ILE A 122 -6.93 -7.33 1.47
C ILE A 122 -6.85 -8.59 0.62
N LYS A 123 -7.91 -9.40 0.67
CA LYS A 123 -8.04 -10.60 -0.15
C LYS A 123 -9.26 -10.45 -1.06
N ASP A 124 -9.05 -10.60 -2.34
CA ASP A 124 -10.09 -10.60 -3.37
C ASP A 124 -9.91 -11.80 -4.29
N GLY A 125 -10.80 -12.78 -4.18
CA GLY A 125 -10.68 -14.05 -4.87
C GLY A 125 -9.37 -14.77 -4.53
N ASN A 126 -8.52 -14.98 -5.53
CA ASN A 126 -7.20 -15.60 -5.39
C ASN A 126 -6.06 -14.57 -5.20
N ILE A 127 -6.36 -13.26 -5.23
CA ILE A 127 -5.38 -12.20 -5.06
C ILE A 127 -5.30 -11.83 -3.58
N THR A 128 -4.09 -11.72 -3.05
CA THR A 128 -3.81 -11.17 -1.73
C THR A 128 -2.92 -9.96 -1.87
N SER A 129 -3.34 -8.85 -1.26
CA SER A 129 -2.64 -7.56 -1.33
C SER A 129 -2.28 -7.07 0.07
N TYR A 130 -1.06 -6.58 0.23
CA TYR A 130 -0.55 -5.97 1.46
C TYR A 130 -0.19 -4.52 1.22
N TYR A 131 -0.56 -3.67 2.17
CA TYR A 131 -0.31 -2.23 2.13
C TYR A 131 0.23 -1.77 3.47
N TYR A 132 1.32 -1.02 3.46
CA TYR A 132 1.85 -0.39 4.68
C TYR A 132 2.72 0.82 4.36
N GLU A 133 2.89 1.67 5.36
CA GLU A 133 3.78 2.82 5.30
C GLU A 133 5.17 2.45 5.85
N ASP A 134 6.20 2.86 5.14
CA ASP A 134 7.58 2.75 5.57
C ASP A 134 8.31 4.09 5.40
N GLY A 135 8.37 4.86 6.46
CA GLY A 135 8.87 6.22 6.40
C GLY A 135 7.99 7.08 5.49
N GLU A 136 8.55 7.55 4.38
CA GLU A 136 7.88 8.41 3.41
C GLU A 136 7.22 7.66 2.27
N TYR A 137 7.34 6.32 2.28
CA TYR A 137 6.84 5.48 1.22
C TYR A 137 5.55 4.76 1.60
N LEU A 138 4.66 4.60 0.62
CA LEU A 138 3.68 3.53 0.59
C LEU A 138 4.30 2.33 -0.11
N ILE A 139 4.23 1.18 0.54
CA ILE A 139 4.67 -0.11 -0.01
C ILE A 139 3.43 -0.96 -0.26
N THR A 140 3.36 -1.54 -1.45
CA THR A 140 2.35 -2.55 -1.78
C THR A 140 2.99 -3.81 -2.32
N LEU A 141 2.45 -4.96 -1.91
CA LEU A 141 2.77 -6.26 -2.49
C LEU A 141 1.47 -7.01 -2.73
N SER A 142 1.21 -7.36 -3.98
CA SER A 142 -0.01 -8.05 -4.39
C SER A 142 0.32 -9.25 -5.27
N GLY A 143 -0.50 -10.30 -5.20
CA GLY A 143 -0.31 -11.43 -6.09
C GLY A 143 -1.24 -12.59 -5.81
N THR A 144 -1.14 -13.59 -6.70
CA THR A 144 -1.88 -14.85 -6.64
C THR A 144 -1.17 -15.94 -5.84
N GLU A 145 0.04 -15.65 -5.34
CA GLU A 145 0.85 -16.57 -4.56
C GLU A 145 0.29 -16.75 -3.14
N LYS A 146 0.68 -17.84 -2.48
CA LYS A 146 0.26 -18.13 -1.09
C LYS A 146 0.66 -17.00 -0.15
N GLU A 147 -0.21 -16.69 0.81
CA GLU A 147 0.04 -15.66 1.83
C GLU A 147 1.40 -15.85 2.52
N SER A 148 1.81 -17.09 2.79
CA SER A 148 3.10 -17.39 3.43
C SER A 148 4.31 -16.95 2.61
N GLU A 149 4.23 -17.07 1.28
CA GLU A 149 5.30 -16.66 0.38
C GLU A 149 5.35 -15.14 0.24
N LEU A 150 4.18 -14.49 0.08
CA LEU A 150 4.09 -13.02 0.06
C LEU A 150 4.63 -12.40 1.37
N ILE A 151 4.33 -13.00 2.53
CA ILE A 151 4.90 -12.56 3.81
C ILE A 151 6.42 -12.75 3.87
N LYS A 152 6.97 -13.83 3.31
CA LYS A 152 8.43 -14.01 3.21
C LYS A 152 9.07 -12.92 2.35
N MET A 153 8.42 -12.57 1.22
CA MET A 153 8.88 -11.46 0.37
C MET A 153 8.93 -10.15 1.15
N LEU A 154 7.84 -9.79 1.86
CA LEU A 154 7.79 -8.57 2.69
C LEU A 154 8.86 -8.59 3.80
N LYS A 155 9.11 -9.74 4.43
CA LYS A 155 10.17 -9.88 5.44
C LYS A 155 11.58 -9.71 4.88
N SER A 156 11.76 -9.93 3.59
CA SER A 156 13.05 -9.86 2.89
C SER A 156 13.40 -8.47 2.36
N LEU A 157 12.48 -7.50 2.49
CA LEU A 157 12.65 -6.14 1.98
C LEU A 157 13.87 -5.47 2.64
N LYS A 158 14.69 -4.79 1.79
CA LYS A 158 15.97 -4.13 2.17
C LYS A 158 16.02 -2.73 1.60
#